data_6dd515eb7f3f233b06c95bccac80c5d9
#
_entry.id   6dd515eb7f3f233b06c95bccac80c5d9
#
_cell.length_a   1.000
_cell.length_b   1.000
_cell.length_c   1.000
_cell.angle_alpha   90.00
_cell.angle_beta   90.00
_cell.angle_gamma   90.00
#
_symmetry.space_group_name_H-M   'P 1'
#
loop_
_entity.id
_entity.type
_entity.pdbx_description
1 polymer ?
#
loop_
_entity_poly.entity_id
_entity_poly.type
_entity_poly.pdbx_seq_one_letter_code
_entity_poly.pdbx_strand_id
1 'polypeptide(L)'
;VSSILGTQRFTVGNTEILLYYGEPNPYSVRQEIYLDFLPKQTYIDAGVWRIVLTPKKIVSGEYQMWLPSQSTLNIGTAFLFPNSSDTITIPSTAERVITVGAYDALTLTYADFSGRGALERWEGTAAFKPDLVAPGVKVTTVRAGGGYEEVSGTSFATPFVTGSAALLMEWGIIKGNDPYLYGEKVKAYLRKGAKELPGIWKYPNNQVGYGRLCLKSSLLKL
;
A
#
# COMPACT_ATOMS: atom_id res chain seq x y z
N VAL A 1 -30.17 -3.97 -4.73
CA VAL A 1 -29.57 -3.87 -3.39
C VAL A 1 -30.18 -2.66 -2.71
N SER A 2 -30.71 -2.84 -1.53
CA SER A 2 -31.33 -1.74 -0.78
C SER A 2 -30.26 -0.81 -0.18
N SER A 3 -30.64 0.43 0.06
CA SER A 3 -29.81 1.41 0.78
C SER A 3 -29.87 1.22 2.31
N ILE A 4 -30.22 0.03 2.78
CA ILE A 4 -30.25 -0.31 4.18
C ILE A 4 -28.79 -0.55 4.64
N LEU A 5 -28.43 0.15 5.69
CA LEU A 5 -27.11 0.02 6.31
C LEU A 5 -26.94 -1.37 6.97
N GLY A 6 -25.69 -1.77 7.09
CA GLY A 6 -25.32 -3.04 7.69
C GLY A 6 -25.18 -4.17 6.68
N THR A 7 -25.29 -5.38 7.16
CA THR A 7 -25.03 -6.60 6.39
C THR A 7 -26.29 -7.07 5.66
N GLN A 8 -26.17 -7.33 4.37
CA GLN A 8 -27.22 -7.91 3.54
C GLN A 8 -26.67 -9.13 2.82
N ARG A 9 -27.53 -10.12 2.60
CA ARG A 9 -27.20 -11.37 1.93
C ARG A 9 -28.21 -11.63 0.82
N PHE A 10 -27.73 -11.91 -0.39
CA PHE A 10 -28.56 -12.21 -1.53
C PHE A 10 -27.83 -13.13 -2.51
N THR A 11 -28.55 -13.71 -3.45
CA THR A 11 -27.98 -14.67 -4.39
C THR A 11 -28.11 -14.16 -5.83
N VAL A 12 -27.06 -14.36 -6.61
CA VAL A 12 -27.03 -14.15 -8.06
C VAL A 12 -26.49 -15.44 -8.69
N GLY A 13 -27.35 -16.15 -9.44
CA GLY A 13 -26.98 -17.47 -9.97
C GLY A 13 -26.62 -18.46 -8.86
N ASN A 14 -25.45 -19.08 -8.96
CA ASN A 14 -24.89 -19.98 -7.95
C ASN A 14 -23.96 -19.29 -6.94
N THR A 15 -23.88 -17.96 -7.00
CA THR A 15 -23.03 -17.18 -6.12
C THR A 15 -23.87 -16.46 -5.08
N GLU A 16 -23.52 -16.61 -3.83
CA GLU A 16 -24.05 -15.83 -2.73
C GLU A 16 -23.22 -14.57 -2.56
N ILE A 17 -23.86 -13.42 -2.43
CA ILE A 17 -23.21 -12.14 -2.19
C ILE A 17 -23.51 -11.71 -0.75
N LEU A 18 -22.46 -11.57 0.05
CA LEU A 18 -22.51 -10.88 1.32
C LEU A 18 -22.09 -9.44 1.09
N LEU A 19 -22.99 -8.53 1.34
CA LEU A 19 -22.75 -7.10 1.19
C LEU A 19 -22.80 -6.44 2.56
N TYR A 20 -21.77 -5.71 2.89
CA TYR A 20 -21.74 -4.78 4.01
C TYR A 20 -21.82 -3.35 3.48
N TYR A 21 -22.82 -2.60 3.91
CA TYR A 21 -23.03 -1.21 3.56
C TYR A 21 -22.82 -0.36 4.81
N GLY A 22 -21.68 0.34 4.87
CA GLY A 22 -21.26 1.13 6.02
C GLY A 22 -21.53 2.62 5.84
N GLU A 23 -21.66 3.30 6.97
CA GLU A 23 -21.68 4.77 7.03
C GLU A 23 -20.28 5.32 7.23
N PRO A 24 -20.03 6.59 6.85
CA PRO A 24 -18.88 7.33 7.32
C PRO A 24 -18.78 7.28 8.85
N ASN A 25 -17.57 7.13 9.35
CA ASN A 25 -17.30 7.06 10.79
C ASN A 25 -16.22 8.07 11.19
N PRO A 26 -15.95 8.30 12.49
CA PRO A 26 -14.97 9.29 12.93
C PRO A 26 -13.55 9.07 12.39
N TYR A 27 -13.22 7.86 11.94
CA TYR A 27 -11.91 7.49 11.39
C TYR A 27 -11.87 7.48 9.86
N SER A 28 -13.04 7.49 9.21
CA SER A 28 -13.16 7.55 7.75
C SER A 28 -14.41 8.35 7.37
N VAL A 29 -14.19 9.49 6.74
CA VAL A 29 -15.29 10.36 6.24
C VAL A 29 -15.97 9.79 4.99
N ARG A 30 -15.46 8.66 4.47
CA ARG A 30 -15.98 8.02 3.27
C ARG A 30 -16.90 6.87 3.64
N GLN A 31 -17.88 6.65 2.77
CA GLN A 31 -18.74 5.49 2.83
C GLN A 31 -17.99 4.27 2.29
N GLU A 32 -18.09 3.16 2.98
CA GLU A 32 -17.50 1.89 2.57
C GLU A 32 -18.60 0.89 2.19
N ILE A 33 -18.39 0.20 1.07
CA ILE A 33 -19.21 -0.92 0.63
C ILE A 33 -18.26 -2.10 0.44
N TYR A 34 -18.42 -3.12 1.26
CA TYR A 34 -17.67 -4.37 1.15
C TYR A 34 -18.56 -5.45 0.51
N LEU A 35 -17.99 -6.16 -0.45
CA LEU A 35 -18.67 -7.24 -1.16
C LEU A 35 -17.84 -8.51 -1.04
N ASP A 36 -18.45 -9.56 -0.52
CA ASP A 36 -17.86 -10.88 -0.50
C ASP A 36 -18.65 -11.83 -1.39
N PHE A 37 -17.95 -12.57 -2.25
CA PHE A 37 -18.52 -13.50 -3.21
C PHE A 37 -18.29 -14.91 -2.70
N LEU A 38 -19.35 -15.56 -2.31
CA LEU A 38 -19.32 -16.89 -1.70
C LEU A 38 -19.91 -17.94 -2.65
N PRO A 39 -19.22 -19.07 -2.87
CA PRO A 39 -19.81 -20.14 -3.67
C PRO A 39 -20.94 -20.82 -2.89
N LYS A 40 -22.10 -21.02 -3.52
CA LYS A 40 -23.16 -21.84 -2.93
C LYS A 40 -22.82 -23.34 -2.92
N GLN A 41 -21.98 -23.74 -3.85
CA GLN A 41 -21.50 -25.14 -3.96
C GLN A 41 -19.98 -25.16 -3.93
N THR A 42 -19.32 -25.30 -5.07
CA THR A 42 -17.87 -25.48 -5.19
C THR A 42 -17.14 -24.29 -5.82
N TYR A 43 -17.85 -23.41 -6.55
CA TYR A 43 -17.23 -22.32 -7.27
C TYR A 43 -18.18 -21.11 -7.36
N ILE A 44 -17.58 -19.94 -7.54
CA ILE A 44 -18.26 -18.70 -7.86
C ILE A 44 -18.53 -18.66 -9.36
N ASP A 45 -19.72 -18.20 -9.76
CA ASP A 45 -20.06 -18.09 -11.18
C ASP A 45 -19.03 -17.24 -11.92
N ALA A 46 -18.47 -17.80 -12.98
CA ALA A 46 -17.54 -17.12 -13.87
C ALA A 46 -18.29 -16.13 -14.78
N GLY A 47 -17.58 -15.12 -15.24
CA GLY A 47 -18.10 -14.12 -16.17
C GLY A 47 -17.88 -12.67 -15.73
N VAL A 48 -18.54 -11.75 -16.40
CA VAL A 48 -18.46 -10.32 -16.12
C VAL A 48 -19.46 -9.93 -15.05
N TRP A 49 -18.97 -9.59 -13.88
CA TRP A 49 -19.76 -9.02 -12.80
C TRP A 49 -19.86 -7.51 -12.98
N ARG A 50 -21.09 -6.99 -12.97
CA ARG A 50 -21.34 -5.55 -13.08
C ARG A 50 -21.93 -5.03 -11.77
N ILE A 51 -21.23 -4.08 -11.16
CA ILE A 51 -21.70 -3.34 -9.99
C ILE A 51 -22.26 -2.01 -10.50
N VAL A 52 -23.53 -1.73 -10.19
CA VAL A 52 -24.19 -0.48 -10.57
C VAL A 52 -24.45 0.34 -9.32
N LEU A 53 -23.80 1.49 -9.23
CA LEU A 53 -24.04 2.47 -8.18
C LEU A 53 -25.09 3.46 -8.64
N THR A 54 -26.23 3.50 -7.95
CA THR A 54 -27.30 4.47 -8.22
C THR A 54 -27.24 5.56 -7.17
N PRO A 55 -26.80 6.78 -7.52
CA PRO A 55 -26.64 7.85 -6.55
C PRO A 55 -27.99 8.38 -6.07
N LYS A 56 -28.15 8.58 -4.77
CA LYS A 56 -29.30 9.29 -4.17
C LYS A 56 -28.91 10.70 -3.73
N LYS A 57 -27.75 10.83 -3.11
CA LYS A 57 -27.16 12.11 -2.73
C LYS A 57 -25.65 11.98 -2.90
N ILE A 58 -25.08 12.85 -3.71
CA ILE A 58 -23.63 12.89 -3.96
C ILE A 58 -23.09 14.18 -3.35
N VAL A 59 -22.04 14.04 -2.50
CA VAL A 59 -21.22 15.17 -2.02
C VAL A 59 -19.98 15.29 -2.89
N SER A 60 -19.31 14.16 -3.14
CA SER A 60 -18.24 14.01 -4.13
C SER A 60 -18.56 12.77 -4.98
N GLY A 61 -18.44 12.87 -6.29
CA GLY A 61 -18.70 11.78 -7.24
C GLY A 61 -17.53 10.77 -7.34
N GLU A 62 -16.49 10.92 -6.53
CA GLU A 62 -15.31 10.09 -6.56
C GLU A 62 -15.54 8.78 -5.82
N TYR A 63 -15.08 7.68 -6.42
CA TYR A 63 -15.10 6.37 -5.81
C TYR A 63 -13.83 5.60 -6.15
N GLN A 64 -13.48 4.68 -5.30
CA GLN A 64 -12.37 3.76 -5.48
C GLN A 64 -12.86 2.34 -5.26
N MET A 65 -12.33 1.40 -6.03
CA MET A 65 -12.64 -0.02 -5.90
C MET A 65 -11.35 -0.82 -5.86
N TRP A 66 -11.30 -1.79 -4.97
CA TRP A 66 -10.15 -2.67 -4.83
C TRP A 66 -10.59 -4.12 -4.90
N LEU A 67 -9.74 -4.94 -5.51
CA LEU A 67 -9.79 -6.40 -5.41
C LEU A 67 -8.72 -6.86 -4.41
N PRO A 68 -8.88 -8.05 -3.82
CA PRO A 68 -7.81 -8.72 -3.09
C PRO A 68 -6.54 -8.88 -3.92
N SER A 69 -5.43 -9.22 -3.28
CA SER A 69 -4.18 -9.50 -4.00
C SER A 69 -4.35 -10.66 -4.99
N GLN A 70 -3.60 -10.62 -6.09
CA GLN A 70 -3.67 -11.64 -7.15
C GLN A 70 -3.44 -13.07 -6.63
N SER A 71 -2.70 -13.23 -5.52
CA SER A 71 -2.46 -14.53 -4.89
C SER A 71 -3.72 -15.17 -4.27
N THR A 72 -4.75 -14.39 -4.02
CA THR A 72 -6.04 -14.84 -3.44
C THR A 72 -7.17 -14.87 -4.47
N LEU A 73 -6.92 -14.40 -5.68
CA LEU A 73 -7.89 -14.37 -6.76
C LEU A 73 -7.67 -15.55 -7.73
N ASN A 74 -8.75 -15.98 -8.38
CA ASN A 74 -8.65 -16.90 -9.49
C ASN A 74 -7.93 -16.26 -10.68
N ILE A 75 -7.26 -17.09 -11.48
CA ILE A 75 -6.60 -16.65 -12.70
C ILE A 75 -7.60 -15.91 -13.60
N GLY A 76 -7.22 -14.72 -14.05
CA GLY A 76 -8.04 -13.89 -14.92
C GLY A 76 -9.07 -13.01 -14.21
N THR A 77 -9.17 -13.08 -12.87
CA THR A 77 -10.03 -12.15 -12.12
C THR A 77 -9.36 -10.79 -12.03
N ALA A 78 -9.94 -9.78 -12.66
CA ALA A 78 -9.41 -8.42 -12.69
C ALA A 78 -10.52 -7.41 -13.00
N PHE A 79 -10.26 -6.13 -12.78
CA PHE A 79 -11.07 -5.08 -13.36
C PHE A 79 -10.89 -5.01 -14.87
N LEU A 80 -11.95 -4.74 -15.62
CA LEU A 80 -11.84 -4.54 -17.07
C LEU A 80 -11.01 -3.31 -17.44
N PHE A 81 -11.08 -2.27 -16.62
CA PHE A 81 -10.34 -1.01 -16.78
C PHE A 81 -9.61 -0.66 -15.48
N PRO A 82 -8.49 -1.34 -15.17
CA PRO A 82 -7.75 -1.08 -13.95
C PRO A 82 -7.02 0.27 -14.00
N ASN A 83 -6.88 0.89 -12.83
CA ASN A 83 -6.01 2.04 -12.62
C ASN A 83 -4.75 1.58 -11.87
N SER A 84 -3.58 2.10 -12.24
CA SER A 84 -2.31 1.78 -11.58
C SER A 84 -2.04 2.61 -10.32
N SER A 85 -2.85 3.60 -10.01
CA SER A 85 -2.76 4.42 -8.79
C SER A 85 -3.65 3.85 -7.68
N ASP A 86 -3.42 4.30 -6.45
CA ASP A 86 -4.18 3.85 -5.27
C ASP A 86 -4.14 2.33 -5.05
N THR A 87 -2.99 1.73 -5.32
CA THR A 87 -2.77 0.28 -5.18
C THR A 87 -2.05 -0.11 -3.89
N ILE A 88 -1.83 0.82 -2.98
CA ILE A 88 -1.31 0.56 -1.64
C ILE A 88 -2.42 -0.02 -0.78
N THR A 89 -2.13 -1.13 -0.10
CA THR A 89 -3.10 -1.88 0.72
C THR A 89 -2.98 -1.56 2.21
N ILE A 90 -3.99 -1.94 2.98
CA ILE A 90 -3.96 -1.92 4.45
C ILE A 90 -2.89 -2.94 4.95
N PRO A 91 -2.08 -2.58 5.97
CA PRO A 91 -2.12 -1.37 6.80
C PRO A 91 -1.29 -0.19 6.29
N SER A 92 -0.65 -0.30 5.12
CA SER A 92 0.28 0.72 4.60
C SER A 92 -0.40 2.04 4.24
N THR A 93 -1.71 2.04 4.08
CA THR A 93 -2.53 3.25 3.89
C THR A 93 -2.63 4.11 5.16
N ALA A 94 -2.34 3.55 6.34
CA ALA A 94 -2.37 4.31 7.59
C ALA A 94 -1.35 5.46 7.58
N GLU A 95 -1.73 6.61 8.13
CA GLU A 95 -0.96 7.84 8.01
C GLU A 95 0.40 7.77 8.73
N ARG A 96 0.40 7.22 9.94
CA ARG A 96 1.58 7.23 10.82
C ARG A 96 2.59 6.11 10.55
N VAL A 97 2.26 5.09 9.77
CA VAL A 97 3.19 4.04 9.41
C VAL A 97 4.20 4.50 8.35
N ILE A 98 5.37 3.91 8.33
CA ILE A 98 6.34 4.08 7.24
C ILE A 98 5.98 3.08 6.15
N THR A 99 5.47 3.57 5.03
CA THR A 99 5.11 2.76 3.88
C THR A 99 6.28 2.64 2.92
N VAL A 100 6.67 1.42 2.62
CA VAL A 100 7.86 1.12 1.83
C VAL A 100 7.45 0.52 0.48
N GLY A 101 7.86 1.16 -0.60
CA GLY A 101 7.81 0.60 -1.94
C GLY A 101 9.12 -0.11 -2.30
N ALA A 102 9.18 -0.68 -3.50
CA ALA A 102 10.33 -1.43 -3.99
C ALA A 102 10.96 -0.79 -5.23
N TYR A 103 12.29 -0.90 -5.33
CA TYR A 103 13.04 -0.60 -6.54
C TYR A 103 14.08 -1.69 -6.82
N ASP A 104 14.53 -1.80 -8.07
CA ASP A 104 15.64 -2.66 -8.46
C ASP A 104 16.97 -1.95 -8.17
N ALA A 105 17.76 -2.50 -7.25
CA ALA A 105 19.03 -1.91 -6.83
C ALA A 105 20.15 -2.01 -7.89
N LEU A 106 20.04 -2.91 -8.87
CA LEU A 106 21.03 -3.06 -9.94
C LEU A 106 20.81 -2.02 -11.04
N THR A 107 19.55 -1.83 -11.44
CA THR A 107 19.19 -0.92 -12.53
C THR A 107 18.79 0.47 -12.03
N LEU A 108 18.57 0.63 -10.73
CA LEU A 108 18.03 1.84 -10.09
C LEU A 108 16.66 2.26 -10.66
N THR A 109 15.84 1.29 -11.03
CA THR A 109 14.50 1.53 -11.59
C THR A 109 13.40 1.16 -10.57
N TYR A 110 12.27 1.82 -10.67
CA TYR A 110 11.07 1.46 -9.92
C TYR A 110 10.63 0.02 -10.24
N ALA A 111 10.23 -0.74 -9.24
CA ALA A 111 9.73 -2.10 -9.43
C ALA A 111 8.24 -2.08 -9.79
N ASP A 112 7.86 -2.62 -10.94
CA ASP A 112 6.49 -2.54 -11.47
C ASP A 112 5.41 -3.12 -10.55
N PHE A 113 5.77 -4.11 -9.74
CA PHE A 113 4.87 -4.72 -8.75
C PHE A 113 4.68 -3.86 -7.49
N SER A 114 5.47 -2.80 -7.32
CA SER A 114 5.37 -1.94 -6.13
C SER A 114 4.08 -1.12 -6.16
N GLY A 115 3.35 -1.12 -5.04
CA GLY A 115 2.12 -0.34 -4.89
C GLY A 115 2.36 1.16 -5.05
N ARG A 116 1.40 1.85 -5.64
CA ARG A 116 1.40 3.29 -5.88
C ARG A 116 0.33 3.97 -5.04
N GLY A 117 0.67 5.14 -4.53
CA GLY A 117 -0.29 5.99 -3.85
C GLY A 117 -1.22 6.73 -4.79
N ALA A 118 -2.04 7.62 -4.24
CA ALA A 118 -2.94 8.47 -5.01
C ALA A 118 -2.18 9.41 -5.95
N LEU A 119 -2.77 9.69 -7.12
CA LEU A 119 -2.23 10.67 -8.08
C LEU A 119 -2.39 12.08 -7.52
N GLU A 120 -3.49 12.35 -6.87
CA GLU A 120 -3.82 13.63 -6.27
C GLU A 120 -3.96 13.49 -4.76
N ARG A 121 -3.64 14.56 -4.04
CA ARG A 121 -3.89 14.61 -2.59
C ARG A 121 -5.38 14.81 -2.38
N TRP A 122 -6.00 13.84 -1.74
CA TRP A 122 -7.36 14.01 -1.24
C TRP A 122 -7.34 15.03 -0.09
N GLU A 123 -8.35 15.88 -0.03
CA GLU A 123 -8.54 16.77 1.12
C GLU A 123 -8.52 15.95 2.41
N GLY A 124 -7.64 16.31 3.35
CA GLY A 124 -7.47 15.61 4.62
C GLY A 124 -6.41 14.50 4.64
N THR A 125 -5.75 14.16 3.53
CA THR A 125 -4.61 13.23 3.57
C THR A 125 -3.29 13.99 3.65
N ALA A 126 -2.56 13.79 4.76
CA ALA A 126 -1.38 14.59 5.09
C ALA A 126 -0.12 14.20 4.33
N ALA A 127 -0.02 13.02 3.72
CA ALA A 127 1.25 12.51 3.21
C ALA A 127 1.13 11.76 1.88
N PHE A 128 2.13 11.99 1.01
CA PHE A 128 2.37 11.12 -0.13
C PHE A 128 2.73 9.71 0.36
N LYS A 129 2.23 8.69 -0.34
CA LYS A 129 2.57 7.29 -0.15
C LYS A 129 3.06 6.71 -1.49
N PRO A 130 4.02 5.76 -1.45
CA PRO A 130 4.78 5.30 -0.27
C PRO A 130 5.63 6.43 0.33
N ASP A 131 6.19 6.22 1.53
CA ASP A 131 7.12 7.20 2.13
C ASP A 131 8.46 7.23 1.40
N LEU A 132 8.96 6.05 1.06
CA LEU A 132 10.20 5.85 0.34
C LEU A 132 10.24 4.44 -0.27
N VAL A 133 11.26 4.16 -1.07
CA VAL A 133 11.49 2.83 -1.63
C VAL A 133 12.82 2.24 -1.16
N ALA A 134 12.90 0.91 -1.07
CA ALA A 134 14.11 0.18 -0.75
C ALA A 134 14.32 -0.97 -1.76
N PRO A 135 15.52 -1.63 -1.79
CA PRO A 135 15.76 -2.76 -2.66
C PRO A 135 14.73 -3.87 -2.46
N GLY A 136 14.05 -4.27 -3.53
CA GLY A 136 13.00 -5.29 -3.46
C GLY A 136 12.94 -6.22 -4.67
N VAL A 137 13.92 -6.14 -5.58
CA VAL A 137 14.03 -7.01 -6.75
C VAL A 137 15.28 -7.85 -6.63
N LYS A 138 15.14 -9.18 -6.75
CA LYS A 138 16.24 -10.16 -6.66
C LYS A 138 17.12 -9.95 -5.40
N VAL A 139 16.47 -9.75 -4.28
CA VAL A 139 17.16 -9.62 -2.99
C VAL A 139 17.63 -10.98 -2.55
N THR A 140 18.94 -11.14 -2.34
CA THR A 140 19.50 -12.36 -1.77
C THR A 140 19.16 -12.43 -0.27
N THR A 141 18.52 -13.50 0.15
CA THR A 141 18.15 -13.76 1.54
C THR A 141 18.43 -15.21 1.93
N VAL A 142 18.32 -15.51 3.21
CA VAL A 142 18.46 -16.88 3.73
C VAL A 142 17.22 -17.71 3.36
N ARG A 143 17.46 -18.97 2.98
CA ARG A 143 16.42 -19.92 2.65
C ARG A 143 16.08 -20.82 3.83
N ALA A 144 14.81 -21.16 3.99
CA ALA A 144 14.38 -22.18 4.94
C ALA A 144 15.07 -23.53 4.63
N GLY A 145 15.66 -24.15 5.65
CA GLY A 145 16.45 -25.37 5.48
C GLY A 145 17.93 -25.15 5.11
N GLY A 146 18.37 -23.90 5.01
CA GLY A 146 19.77 -23.50 4.78
C GLY A 146 20.07 -23.02 3.37
N GLY A 147 21.20 -22.32 3.23
CA GLY A 147 21.60 -21.66 1.97
C GLY A 147 20.95 -20.31 1.75
N TYR A 148 21.04 -19.84 0.51
CA TYR A 148 20.52 -18.53 0.07
C TYR A 148 19.58 -18.70 -1.12
N GLU A 149 18.67 -17.74 -1.28
CA GLU A 149 17.79 -17.63 -2.42
C GLU A 149 17.58 -16.17 -2.82
N GLU A 150 17.20 -15.95 -4.06
CA GLU A 150 16.80 -14.63 -4.55
C GLU A 150 15.27 -14.49 -4.51
N VAL A 151 14.79 -13.39 -3.93
CA VAL A 151 13.38 -13.11 -3.76
C VAL A 151 13.04 -11.70 -4.24
N SER A 152 11.80 -11.47 -4.65
CA SER A 152 11.32 -10.15 -5.05
C SER A 152 10.00 -9.84 -4.38
N GLY A 153 9.82 -8.59 -3.96
CA GLY A 153 8.60 -8.10 -3.30
C GLY A 153 8.87 -6.92 -2.38
N THR A 154 7.84 -6.12 -2.12
CA THR A 154 7.90 -5.04 -1.12
C THR A 154 8.11 -5.57 0.30
N SER A 155 7.72 -6.83 0.56
CA SER A 155 8.01 -7.55 1.80
C SER A 155 9.51 -7.71 2.07
N PHE A 156 10.34 -7.74 1.03
CA PHE A 156 11.79 -7.81 1.13
C PHE A 156 12.46 -6.43 1.11
N ALA A 157 11.76 -5.40 0.63
CA ALA A 157 12.18 -4.02 0.74
C ALA A 157 12.00 -3.47 2.18
N THR A 158 10.94 -3.85 2.85
CA THR A 158 10.58 -3.38 4.20
C THR A 158 11.68 -3.65 5.26
N PRO A 159 12.34 -4.82 5.32
CA PRO A 159 13.41 -5.08 6.28
C PRO A 159 14.60 -4.13 6.21
N PHE A 160 14.96 -3.62 5.03
CA PHE A 160 16.02 -2.61 4.89
C PHE A 160 15.66 -1.32 5.63
N VAL A 161 14.39 -0.91 5.55
CA VAL A 161 13.89 0.28 6.24
C VAL A 161 13.79 0.02 7.75
N THR A 162 13.33 -1.16 8.16
CA THR A 162 13.24 -1.56 9.57
C THR A 162 14.63 -1.58 10.22
N GLY A 163 15.61 -2.20 9.56
CA GLY A 163 17.00 -2.21 10.03
C GLY A 163 17.60 -0.80 10.09
N SER A 164 17.31 0.04 9.08
CA SER A 164 17.76 1.44 9.08
C SER A 164 17.11 2.25 10.22
N ALA A 165 15.85 2.01 10.52
CA ALA A 165 15.16 2.64 11.65
C ALA A 165 15.80 2.22 13.00
N ALA A 166 16.12 0.94 13.16
CA ALA A 166 16.80 0.43 14.36
C ALA A 166 18.18 1.10 14.55
N LEU A 167 18.98 1.21 13.49
CA LEU A 167 20.27 1.88 13.53
C LEU A 167 20.16 3.39 13.81
N LEU A 168 19.13 4.05 13.28
CA LEU A 168 18.83 5.45 13.62
C LEU A 168 18.49 5.60 15.11
N MET A 169 17.65 4.70 15.63
CA MET A 169 17.25 4.73 17.04
C MET A 169 18.44 4.40 17.95
N GLU A 170 19.33 3.47 17.57
CA GLU A 170 20.58 3.24 18.29
C GLU A 170 21.44 4.51 18.34
N TRP A 171 21.68 5.14 17.19
CA TRP A 171 22.43 6.37 17.11
C TRP A 171 21.79 7.50 17.93
N GLY A 172 20.49 7.68 17.81
CA GLY A 172 19.77 8.75 18.50
C GLY A 172 19.61 8.49 19.98
N ILE A 173 18.91 7.41 20.33
CA ILE A 173 18.48 7.14 21.70
C ILE A 173 19.64 6.56 22.53
N ILE A 174 20.27 5.48 22.06
CA ILE A 174 21.28 4.76 22.88
C ILE A 174 22.57 5.57 22.97
N LYS A 175 23.01 6.19 21.86
CA LYS A 175 24.21 7.04 21.86
C LYS A 175 23.96 8.48 22.27
N GLY A 176 22.72 8.85 22.60
CA GLY A 176 22.34 10.13 23.15
C GLY A 176 22.36 11.32 22.18
N ASN A 177 22.50 11.09 20.86
CA ASN A 177 22.49 12.16 19.87
C ASN A 177 21.10 12.79 19.69
N ASP A 178 20.04 12.01 19.85
CA ASP A 178 18.65 12.44 19.82
C ASP A 178 17.79 11.48 20.67
N PRO A 179 17.67 11.71 21.99
CA PRO A 179 16.99 10.80 22.91
C PRO A 179 15.50 10.57 22.60
N TYR A 180 14.87 11.46 21.82
CA TYR A 180 13.46 11.37 21.43
C TYR A 180 13.25 10.93 19.98
N LEU A 181 14.23 10.22 19.40
CA LEU A 181 14.20 9.73 18.02
C LEU A 181 13.38 8.45 17.89
N TYR A 182 12.07 8.57 17.78
CA TYR A 182 11.14 7.47 17.53
C TYR A 182 9.93 7.92 16.69
N GLY A 183 9.16 6.95 16.19
CA GLY A 183 7.89 7.19 15.47
C GLY A 183 8.03 8.14 14.28
N GLU A 184 7.28 9.22 14.30
CA GLU A 184 7.22 10.22 13.22
C GLU A 184 8.58 10.88 12.95
N LYS A 185 9.41 11.01 13.96
CA LYS A 185 10.73 11.60 13.82
C LYS A 185 11.69 10.68 13.04
N VAL A 186 11.66 9.38 13.30
CA VAL A 186 12.38 8.38 12.50
C VAL A 186 11.93 8.44 11.05
N LYS A 187 10.61 8.50 10.81
CA LYS A 187 10.02 8.65 9.49
C LYS A 187 10.52 9.92 8.77
N ALA A 188 10.54 11.04 9.48
CA ALA A 188 11.02 12.32 8.94
C ALA A 188 12.51 12.24 8.54
N TYR A 189 13.35 11.61 9.36
CA TYR A 189 14.78 11.45 9.08
C TYR A 189 15.04 10.57 7.87
N LEU A 190 14.33 9.44 7.76
CA LEU A 190 14.43 8.56 6.60
C LEU A 190 14.01 9.26 5.31
N ARG A 191 12.92 10.03 5.34
CA ARG A 191 12.46 10.85 4.20
C ARG A 191 13.49 11.92 3.81
N LYS A 192 14.01 12.66 4.79
CA LYS A 192 15.02 13.71 4.59
C LYS A 192 16.32 13.18 3.98
N GLY A 193 16.70 11.97 4.35
CA GLY A 193 17.91 11.30 3.85
C GLY A 193 17.72 10.57 2.52
N ALA A 194 16.49 10.40 2.06
CA ALA A 194 16.21 9.67 0.82
C ALA A 194 16.93 10.28 -0.38
N LYS A 195 17.33 9.42 -1.33
CA LYS A 195 18.03 9.79 -2.55
C LYS A 195 17.15 9.58 -3.77
N GLU A 196 17.35 10.42 -4.76
CA GLU A 196 16.67 10.33 -6.04
C GLU A 196 16.99 9.04 -6.80
N LEU A 197 16.06 8.60 -7.62
CA LEU A 197 16.23 7.53 -8.60
C LEU A 197 16.38 8.15 -9.99
N PRO A 198 17.26 7.63 -10.85
CA PRO A 198 17.37 8.09 -12.23
C PRO A 198 16.02 8.06 -12.97
N GLY A 199 15.77 9.05 -13.81
CA GLY A 199 14.54 9.14 -14.60
C GLY A 199 13.29 9.61 -13.85
N ILE A 200 13.38 9.92 -12.55
CA ILE A 200 12.29 10.49 -11.77
C ILE A 200 12.65 11.92 -11.35
N TRP A 201 11.87 12.88 -11.81
CA TRP A 201 12.21 14.31 -11.69
C TRP A 201 11.43 15.06 -10.59
N LYS A 202 10.35 14.45 -10.07
CA LYS A 202 9.49 15.12 -9.07
C LYS A 202 9.43 14.29 -7.79
N TYR A 203 9.76 14.90 -6.68
CA TYR A 203 9.69 14.33 -5.33
C TYR A 203 8.95 15.28 -4.38
N PRO A 204 8.15 14.78 -3.42
CA PRO A 204 7.69 13.38 -3.36
C PRO A 204 6.67 13.07 -4.48
N ASN A 205 6.50 11.78 -4.79
CA ASN A 205 5.50 11.31 -5.76
C ASN A 205 4.84 9.99 -5.31
N ASN A 206 3.84 9.54 -6.05
CA ASN A 206 3.05 8.36 -5.70
C ASN A 206 3.71 7.01 -6.02
N GLN A 207 4.87 6.97 -6.66
CA GLN A 207 5.61 5.74 -6.98
C GLN A 207 6.71 5.46 -5.97
N VAL A 208 7.54 6.43 -5.70
CA VAL A 208 8.77 6.27 -4.90
C VAL A 208 8.81 7.17 -3.66
N GLY A 209 7.73 7.91 -3.39
CA GLY A 209 7.65 8.83 -2.27
C GLY A 209 8.77 9.88 -2.30
N TYR A 210 9.53 9.97 -1.21
CA TYR A 210 10.68 10.88 -1.07
C TYR A 210 11.96 10.36 -1.74
N GLY A 211 11.94 9.13 -2.32
CA GLY A 211 13.07 8.53 -3.01
C GLY A 211 13.53 7.22 -2.39
N ARG A 212 14.72 6.74 -2.78
CA ARG A 212 15.31 5.50 -2.27
C ARG A 212 15.96 5.70 -0.91
N LEU A 213 15.86 4.69 -0.07
CA LEU A 213 16.49 4.62 1.25
C LEU A 213 17.99 4.91 1.17
N CYS A 214 18.48 5.80 2.03
CA CYS A 214 19.90 6.02 2.26
C CYS A 214 20.17 6.44 3.71
N LEU A 215 20.47 5.45 4.54
CA LEU A 215 20.73 5.65 5.97
C LEU A 215 21.88 6.64 6.23
N LYS A 216 22.97 6.54 5.46
CA LYS A 216 24.11 7.48 5.59
C LYS A 216 23.66 8.93 5.43
N SER A 217 22.81 9.21 4.47
CA SER A 217 22.28 10.57 4.24
C SER A 217 21.28 11.00 5.29
N SER A 218 20.56 10.06 5.88
CA SER A 218 19.64 10.33 7.00
C SER A 218 20.41 10.78 8.25
N LEU A 219 21.62 10.25 8.49
CA LEU A 219 22.48 10.64 9.60
C LEU A 219 23.25 11.95 9.33
N LEU A 220 23.65 12.22 8.09
CA LEU A 220 24.48 13.40 7.74
C LEU A 220 23.70 14.70 7.55
N LYS A 221 22.38 14.62 7.43
CA LYS A 221 21.48 15.79 7.25
C LYS A 221 20.80 16.25 8.54
N LEU A 222 21.37 15.84 9.68
CA LEU A 222 20.90 16.15 11.03
C LEU A 222 21.56 17.40 11.62
#